data_0cda9600be5bc4bc059a0e569b40a9b3
#
_entry.id   0cda9600be5bc4bc059a0e569b40a9b3
#
_cell.length_a   1.000
_cell.length_b   1.000
_cell.length_c   1.000
_cell.angle_alpha   90.00
_cell.angle_beta   90.00
_cell.angle_gamma   90.00
#
_symmetry.space_group_name_H-M   'P 1'
#
loop_
_entity.id
_entity.type
_entity.pdbx_description
1 polymer ?
#
loop_
_entity_poly.entity_id
_entity_poly.type
_entity_poly.pdbx_seq_one_letter_code
_entity_poly.pdbx_strand_id
1 'polypeptide(L)'
;MTRFHVGIRCARTICLCSTIVSLLFVVTLTAQAPNTGAKSGIVRQLSEVRFPAGEGPDCLQFFLENGDMKTGPSTAIMKAKPNCVVPPHYHSAEEQLIIVKGNVSTGMEGMQDSVLGPGGFAMMPSKQPHWFTCSGKEECLIFASARSGAARRRLNPLL
;
A
#
# COMPACT_ATOMS: atom_id res chain seq x y z
N MET A 1 -42.93 -94.07 -17.08
CA MET A 1 -43.25 -94.12 -15.62
C MET A 1 -41.94 -94.38 -14.88
N THR A 2 -41.27 -93.38 -14.41
CA THR A 2 -40.13 -93.56 -13.47
C THR A 2 -39.91 -92.30 -12.74
N ARG A 3 -40.16 -92.30 -11.48
CA ARG A 3 -39.92 -91.17 -10.55
C ARG A 3 -38.45 -91.15 -10.16
N PHE A 4 -37.78 -90.06 -10.36
CA PHE A 4 -36.46 -89.78 -9.73
C PHE A 4 -36.64 -88.77 -8.62
N HIS A 5 -36.35 -89.23 -7.41
CA HIS A 5 -36.19 -88.31 -6.26
C HIS A 5 -34.75 -87.85 -6.22
N VAL A 6 -34.55 -86.51 -6.27
CA VAL A 6 -33.25 -85.89 -5.98
C VAL A 6 -33.37 -85.20 -4.66
N GLY A 7 -32.63 -85.72 -3.71
CA GLY A 7 -32.51 -85.13 -2.36
C GLY A 7 -31.64 -83.90 -2.38
N ILE A 8 -32.17 -82.82 -1.91
CA ILE A 8 -31.43 -81.55 -1.71
C ILE A 8 -30.79 -81.58 -0.31
N ARG A 9 -29.48 -81.70 -0.32
CA ARG A 9 -28.69 -81.50 0.90
C ARG A 9 -28.55 -79.97 1.20
N CYS A 10 -29.11 -79.54 2.31
CA CYS A 10 -28.99 -78.22 2.83
C CYS A 10 -27.59 -78.01 3.34
N ALA A 11 -26.74 -77.22 2.64
CA ALA A 11 -25.46 -76.74 3.13
C ALA A 11 -25.71 -75.45 3.91
N ARG A 12 -25.35 -75.47 5.17
CA ARG A 12 -25.37 -74.29 6.02
C ARG A 12 -24.30 -73.25 5.53
N THR A 13 -24.72 -72.27 4.76
CA THR A 13 -23.88 -71.12 4.43
C THR A 13 -24.10 -70.08 5.48
N ILE A 14 -23.06 -69.81 6.24
CA ILE A 14 -23.02 -68.78 7.23
C ILE A 14 -23.01 -67.40 6.49
N CYS A 15 -24.11 -66.68 6.61
CA CYS A 15 -24.24 -65.32 6.06
C CYS A 15 -23.53 -64.36 6.97
N LEU A 16 -22.28 -64.05 6.66
CA LEU A 16 -21.56 -62.95 7.29
C LEU A 16 -22.14 -61.63 6.82
N CYS A 17 -23.00 -61.04 7.63
CA CYS A 17 -23.53 -59.69 7.41
C CYS A 17 -22.40 -58.68 7.68
N SER A 18 -21.71 -58.31 6.60
CA SER A 18 -20.71 -57.24 6.65
C SER A 18 -21.42 -55.89 6.72
N THR A 19 -21.58 -55.35 7.91
CA THR A 19 -22.07 -53.98 8.11
C THR A 19 -20.99 -53.00 7.71
N ILE A 20 -21.09 -52.50 6.50
CA ILE A 20 -20.29 -51.37 6.04
C ILE A 20 -20.82 -50.13 6.75
N VAL A 21 -20.14 -49.74 7.84
CA VAL A 21 -20.34 -48.43 8.48
C VAL A 21 -19.70 -47.40 7.58
N SER A 22 -20.48 -46.80 6.69
CA SER A 22 -20.06 -45.60 5.93
C SER A 22 -19.94 -44.43 6.87
N LEU A 23 -18.71 -44.13 7.33
CA LEU A 23 -18.38 -42.90 7.99
C LEU A 23 -18.50 -41.76 6.95
N LEU A 24 -19.63 -41.06 6.93
CA LEU A 24 -19.78 -39.82 6.22
C LEU A 24 -18.91 -38.74 6.96
N PHE A 25 -17.71 -38.51 6.46
CA PHE A 25 -16.93 -37.35 6.85
C PHE A 25 -17.61 -36.09 6.29
N VAL A 26 -18.43 -35.46 7.09
CA VAL A 26 -18.94 -34.11 6.79
C VAL A 26 -17.78 -33.15 6.93
N VAL A 27 -17.08 -32.87 5.82
CA VAL A 27 -16.12 -31.78 5.77
C VAL A 27 -16.92 -30.49 5.81
N THR A 28 -17.07 -29.92 6.98
CA THR A 28 -17.56 -28.56 7.11
C THR A 28 -16.50 -27.62 6.57
N LEU A 29 -16.64 -27.19 5.31
CA LEU A 29 -15.92 -26.05 4.78
C LEU A 29 -16.40 -24.82 5.58
N THR A 30 -15.68 -24.46 6.62
CA THR A 30 -15.81 -23.14 7.20
C THR A 30 -15.24 -22.16 6.19
N ALA A 31 -16.11 -21.55 5.38
CA ALA A 31 -15.75 -20.40 4.60
C ALA A 31 -15.34 -19.30 5.60
N GLN A 32 -14.04 -19.10 5.77
CA GLN A 32 -13.54 -17.91 6.46
C GLN A 32 -14.01 -16.73 5.63
N ALA A 33 -14.92 -15.95 6.19
CA ALA A 33 -15.25 -14.65 5.63
C ALA A 33 -13.94 -13.89 5.42
N PRO A 34 -13.74 -13.24 4.26
CA PRO A 34 -12.56 -12.43 4.06
C PRO A 34 -12.51 -11.43 5.22
N ASN A 35 -11.42 -11.46 5.94
CA ASN A 35 -11.18 -10.48 7.00
C ASN A 35 -11.00 -9.12 6.31
N THR A 36 -12.10 -8.48 6.00
CA THR A 36 -12.13 -7.07 5.63
C THR A 36 -11.83 -6.30 6.91
N GLY A 37 -10.60 -6.35 7.34
CA GLY A 37 -10.09 -5.51 8.41
C GLY A 37 -10.38 -4.08 8.00
N ALA A 38 -11.53 -3.56 8.45
CA ALA A 38 -11.86 -2.16 8.27
C ALA A 38 -10.68 -1.38 8.83
N LYS A 39 -9.97 -0.64 7.96
CA LYS A 39 -8.90 0.24 8.42
C LYS A 39 -9.55 1.19 9.43
N SER A 40 -9.07 1.18 10.65
CA SER A 40 -9.51 2.16 11.65
C SER A 40 -9.17 3.56 11.15
N GLY A 41 -10.04 4.53 11.40
CA GLY A 41 -9.76 5.93 11.12
C GLY A 41 -8.54 6.42 11.89
N ILE A 42 -7.83 7.39 11.32
CA ILE A 42 -6.67 8.04 11.95
C ILE A 42 -7.04 9.51 12.19
N VAL A 43 -6.89 9.94 13.44
CA VAL A 43 -7.00 11.36 13.83
C VAL A 43 -5.77 11.68 14.64
N ARG A 44 -4.99 12.69 14.19
CA ARG A 44 -3.71 13.03 14.79
C ARG A 44 -3.46 14.53 14.72
N GLN A 45 -2.93 15.09 15.78
CA GLN A 45 -2.42 16.46 15.79
C GLN A 45 -0.98 16.49 15.24
N LEU A 46 -0.62 17.56 14.54
CA LEU A 46 0.75 17.73 14.04
C LEU A 46 1.80 17.66 15.15
N SER A 47 1.47 18.11 16.36
CA SER A 47 2.34 18.02 17.54
C SER A 47 2.68 16.59 17.97
N GLU A 48 1.89 15.61 17.55
CA GLU A 48 2.10 14.18 17.83
C GLU A 48 3.00 13.51 16.78
N VAL A 49 3.23 14.20 15.65
CA VAL A 49 4.07 13.68 14.57
C VAL A 49 5.53 13.70 14.99
N ARG A 50 6.19 12.55 14.89
CA ARG A 50 7.63 12.41 15.11
C ARG A 50 8.30 12.22 13.76
N PHE A 51 9.00 13.27 13.31
CA PHE A 51 9.72 13.22 12.06
C PHE A 51 11.03 12.43 12.23
N PRO A 52 11.16 11.24 11.66
CA PRO A 52 12.42 10.50 11.67
C PRO A 52 13.43 11.18 10.74
N ALA A 53 14.70 10.85 10.91
CA ALA A 53 15.69 11.14 9.88
C ALA A 53 15.28 10.42 8.59
N GLY A 54 15.14 11.17 7.49
CA GLY A 54 14.58 10.65 6.24
C GLY A 54 15.63 10.18 5.23
N GLU A 55 15.18 9.44 4.23
CA GLU A 55 15.97 9.14 3.02
C GLU A 55 15.94 10.33 2.07
N GLY A 56 16.69 11.36 2.33
CA GLY A 56 16.70 12.57 1.51
C GLY A 56 17.83 13.49 1.90
N PRO A 57 17.78 14.76 1.47
CA PRO A 57 18.64 15.79 2.05
C PRO A 57 18.40 15.88 3.56
N ASP A 58 19.44 16.10 4.35
CA ASP A 58 19.36 16.22 5.82
C ASP A 58 18.42 17.35 6.31
N CYS A 59 18.05 18.23 5.41
CA CYS A 59 17.12 19.32 5.64
C CYS A 59 15.66 18.94 5.44
N LEU A 60 15.36 17.74 4.92
CA LEU A 60 14.01 17.25 4.63
C LEU A 60 13.68 16.04 5.49
N GLN A 61 12.54 16.09 6.15
CA GLN A 61 12.04 15.01 6.98
C GLN A 61 10.64 14.60 6.49
N PHE A 62 10.35 13.30 6.57
CA PHE A 62 9.07 12.72 6.20
C PHE A 62 8.42 12.04 7.38
N PHE A 63 7.11 12.14 7.46
CA PHE A 63 6.29 11.29 8.29
C PHE A 63 5.17 10.68 7.45
N LEU A 64 5.14 9.35 7.37
CA LEU A 64 4.09 8.62 6.67
C LEU A 64 2.82 8.60 7.53
N GLU A 65 1.78 9.30 7.06
CA GLU A 65 0.49 9.36 7.75
C GLU A 65 -0.33 8.10 7.49
N ASN A 66 -0.33 7.62 6.26
CA ASN A 66 -1.11 6.45 5.87
C ASN A 66 -0.53 5.80 4.61
N GLY A 67 -0.74 4.48 4.49
CA GLY A 67 -0.38 3.70 3.30
C GLY A 67 1.06 3.18 3.31
N ASP A 68 1.61 2.94 2.14
CA ASP A 68 2.97 2.42 1.94
C ASP A 68 3.59 3.08 0.70
N MET A 69 4.60 3.90 0.90
CA MET A 69 5.29 4.62 -0.19
C MET A 69 5.98 3.70 -1.20
N LYS A 70 6.27 2.45 -0.85
CA LYS A 70 6.98 1.51 -1.75
C LYS A 70 6.03 0.72 -2.63
N THR A 71 4.88 0.33 -2.10
CA THR A 71 4.03 -0.68 -2.73
C THR A 71 2.63 -0.20 -3.06
N GLY A 72 2.16 0.90 -2.48
CA GLY A 72 0.77 1.32 -2.61
C GLY A 72 0.53 2.82 -2.51
N PRO A 73 -0.74 3.20 -2.49
CA PRO A 73 -1.12 4.58 -2.20
C PRO A 73 -0.62 5.01 -0.82
N SER A 74 -0.22 6.27 -0.72
CA SER A 74 0.30 6.79 0.53
C SER A 74 0.02 8.29 0.69
N THR A 75 -0.02 8.72 1.94
CA THR A 75 -0.04 10.13 2.32
C THR A 75 1.03 10.39 3.36
N ALA A 76 1.68 11.53 3.26
CA ALA A 76 2.77 11.93 4.15
C ALA A 76 2.72 13.41 4.46
N ILE A 77 3.33 13.79 5.58
CA ILE A 77 3.71 15.16 5.87
C ILE A 77 5.23 15.27 5.67
N MET A 78 5.64 16.26 4.93
CA MET A 78 7.04 16.64 4.76
C MET A 78 7.33 17.93 5.51
N LYS A 79 8.48 17.97 6.16
CA LYS A 79 9.00 19.12 6.86
C LYS A 79 10.37 19.47 6.31
N ALA A 80 10.50 20.66 5.73
CA ALA A 80 11.74 21.13 5.14
C ALA A 80 12.25 22.36 5.90
N LYS A 81 13.53 22.33 6.27
CA LYS A 81 14.21 23.51 6.87
C LYS A 81 14.23 24.67 5.87
N PRO A 82 14.36 25.92 6.33
CA PRO A 82 14.59 27.06 5.44
C PRO A 82 15.74 26.79 4.47
N ASN A 83 15.56 27.16 3.22
CA ASN A 83 16.50 26.96 2.12
C ASN A 83 16.86 25.49 1.82
N CYS A 84 16.04 24.56 2.27
CA CYS A 84 16.18 23.14 1.92
C CYS A 84 15.92 22.94 0.42
N VAL A 85 16.92 22.44 -0.28
CA VAL A 85 16.84 22.11 -1.70
C VAL A 85 16.62 20.63 -1.89
N VAL A 86 15.54 20.26 -2.57
CA VAL A 86 15.31 18.91 -3.06
C VAL A 86 15.64 18.90 -4.55
N PRO A 87 16.76 18.27 -4.91
CA PRO A 87 17.26 18.29 -6.28
C PRO A 87 16.34 17.56 -7.26
N PRO A 88 16.50 17.77 -8.57
CA PRO A 88 15.73 17.08 -9.59
C PRO A 88 15.69 15.57 -9.39
N HIS A 89 14.47 15.04 -9.39
CA HIS A 89 14.17 13.63 -9.23
C HIS A 89 12.79 13.33 -9.84
N TYR A 90 12.41 12.08 -9.88
CA TYR A 90 11.06 11.67 -10.29
C TYR A 90 10.58 10.51 -9.41
N HIS A 91 9.26 10.29 -9.42
CA HIS A 91 8.63 9.14 -8.79
C HIS A 91 8.00 8.22 -9.84
N SER A 92 7.91 6.93 -9.52
CA SER A 92 7.20 5.95 -10.37
C SER A 92 5.69 6.18 -10.41
N ALA A 93 5.14 6.90 -9.43
CA ALA A 93 3.73 7.28 -9.35
C ALA A 93 3.56 8.79 -9.49
N GLU A 94 2.33 9.22 -9.78
CA GLU A 94 1.91 10.60 -9.63
C GLU A 94 2.02 11.01 -8.16
N GLU A 95 2.57 12.19 -7.92
CA GLU A 95 2.62 12.83 -6.60
C GLU A 95 1.81 14.12 -6.61
N GLN A 96 1.12 14.39 -5.52
CA GLN A 96 0.39 15.65 -5.31
C GLN A 96 0.85 16.30 -4.02
N LEU A 97 1.08 17.60 -4.07
CA LEU A 97 1.53 18.41 -2.94
C LEU A 97 0.53 19.52 -2.63
N ILE A 98 0.32 19.76 -1.36
CA ILE A 98 -0.35 20.96 -0.84
C ILE A 98 0.58 21.62 0.16
N ILE A 99 0.86 22.89 -0.04
CA ILE A 99 1.66 23.67 0.90
C ILE A 99 0.80 24.03 2.11
N VAL A 100 1.21 23.56 3.28
CA VAL A 100 0.50 23.82 4.55
C VAL A 100 1.07 25.05 5.23
N LYS A 101 2.39 25.22 5.17
CA LYS A 101 3.11 26.34 5.77
C LYS A 101 4.39 26.67 4.97
N GLY A 102 4.81 27.92 5.02
CA GLY A 102 6.00 28.42 4.33
C GLY A 102 5.77 28.66 2.83
N ASN A 103 6.83 28.96 2.12
CA ASN A 103 6.82 29.15 0.66
C ASN A 103 7.72 28.11 0.00
N VAL A 104 7.25 27.50 -1.04
CA VAL A 104 7.96 26.48 -1.80
C VAL A 104 8.13 26.93 -3.23
N SER A 105 9.37 27.13 -3.65
CA SER A 105 9.69 27.27 -5.08
C SER A 105 9.78 25.87 -5.65
N THR A 106 9.01 25.58 -6.68
CA THR A 106 8.96 24.25 -7.34
C THR A 106 8.87 24.38 -8.83
N GLY A 107 9.38 23.39 -9.53
CA GLY A 107 9.32 23.30 -10.98
C GLY A 107 9.30 21.84 -11.45
N MET A 108 8.97 21.67 -12.71
CA MET A 108 8.99 20.42 -13.44
C MET A 108 9.68 20.61 -14.79
N GLU A 109 10.29 19.57 -15.30
CA GLU A 109 10.89 19.63 -16.63
C GLU A 109 9.88 20.09 -17.68
N GLY A 110 10.26 21.09 -18.48
CA GLY A 110 9.40 21.71 -19.50
C GLY A 110 8.41 22.76 -18.97
N MET A 111 8.42 23.07 -17.67
CA MET A 111 7.60 24.11 -17.06
C MET A 111 8.45 25.19 -16.40
N GLN A 112 7.91 26.39 -16.27
CA GLN A 112 8.54 27.45 -15.49
C GLN A 112 8.36 27.18 -14.00
N ASP A 113 9.39 27.53 -13.22
CA ASP A 113 9.33 27.48 -11.76
C ASP A 113 8.24 28.41 -11.22
N SER A 114 7.60 27.96 -10.18
CA SER A 114 6.55 28.71 -9.47
C SER A 114 6.82 28.73 -7.98
N VAL A 115 6.40 29.80 -7.31
CA VAL A 115 6.43 29.88 -5.85
C VAL A 115 5.03 29.68 -5.32
N LEU A 116 4.88 28.67 -4.48
CA LEU A 116 3.62 28.27 -3.85
C LEU A 116 3.67 28.62 -2.37
N GLY A 117 2.69 29.39 -1.88
CA GLY A 117 2.43 29.61 -0.47
C GLY A 117 1.38 28.64 0.09
N PRO A 118 0.94 28.84 1.36
CA PRO A 118 -0.09 28.03 1.99
C PRO A 118 -1.37 27.90 1.14
N GLY A 119 -1.87 26.67 0.96
CA GLY A 119 -2.97 26.34 0.05
C GLY A 119 -2.55 26.12 -1.41
N GLY A 120 -1.31 26.47 -1.77
CA GLY A 120 -0.76 26.19 -3.10
C GLY A 120 -0.71 24.69 -3.40
N PHE A 121 -0.98 24.33 -4.64
CA PHE A 121 -1.07 22.95 -5.10
C PHE A 121 -0.10 22.71 -6.26
N ALA A 122 0.55 21.54 -6.24
CA ALA A 122 1.31 21.02 -7.36
C ALA A 122 0.98 19.55 -7.58
N MET A 123 0.93 19.11 -8.83
CA MET A 123 0.76 17.71 -9.21
C MET A 123 1.90 17.36 -10.17
N MET A 124 2.70 16.37 -9.78
CA MET A 124 3.81 15.84 -10.56
C MET A 124 3.37 14.51 -11.19
N PRO A 125 3.23 14.45 -12.51
CA PRO A 125 2.91 13.19 -13.20
C PRO A 125 3.96 12.10 -12.93
N SER A 126 3.55 10.84 -13.03
CA SER A 126 4.48 9.70 -12.98
C SER A 126 5.67 9.92 -13.92
N LYS A 127 6.88 9.71 -13.40
CA LYS A 127 8.17 9.82 -14.11
C LYS A 127 8.52 11.22 -14.60
N GLN A 128 7.76 12.25 -14.25
CA GLN A 128 8.08 13.63 -14.59
C GLN A 128 9.18 14.16 -13.65
N PRO A 129 10.35 14.59 -14.17
CA PRO A 129 11.38 15.23 -13.37
C PRO A 129 10.86 16.51 -12.72
N HIS A 130 11.09 16.64 -11.42
CA HIS A 130 10.67 17.80 -10.65
C HIS A 130 11.62 18.06 -9.48
N TRP A 131 11.53 19.26 -8.92
CA TRP A 131 12.36 19.72 -7.81
C TRP A 131 11.59 20.71 -6.96
N PHE A 132 12.06 20.97 -5.74
CA PHE A 132 11.55 22.06 -4.95
C PHE A 132 12.61 22.61 -3.97
N THR A 133 12.39 23.85 -3.54
CA THR A 133 13.16 24.52 -2.49
C THR A 133 12.21 25.14 -1.50
N CYS A 134 12.40 24.88 -0.21
CA CYS A 134 11.74 25.64 0.83
C CYS A 134 12.32 27.07 0.87
N SER A 135 11.59 28.04 0.36
CA SER A 135 12.06 29.39 0.14
C SER A 135 11.82 30.28 1.37
N GLY A 136 12.75 31.16 1.63
CA GLY A 136 12.61 32.17 2.70
C GLY A 136 13.17 31.70 4.04
N LYS A 137 12.69 32.32 5.12
CA LYS A 137 13.25 32.16 6.49
C LYS A 137 12.48 31.19 7.35
N GLU A 138 11.32 30.76 6.89
CA GLU A 138 10.43 29.85 7.62
C GLU A 138 10.61 28.40 7.15
N GLU A 139 10.32 27.49 8.05
CA GLU A 139 10.19 26.06 7.75
C GLU A 139 8.97 25.83 6.86
N CYS A 140 9.10 24.98 5.86
CA CYS A 140 8.00 24.55 5.03
C CYS A 140 7.38 23.27 5.59
N LEU A 141 6.04 23.25 5.62
CA LEU A 141 5.26 22.06 5.89
C LEU A 141 4.42 21.75 4.65
N ILE A 142 4.53 20.53 4.16
CA ILE A 142 3.94 20.12 2.89
C ILE A 142 3.19 18.81 3.11
N PHE A 143 1.92 18.76 2.73
CA PHE A 143 1.19 17.51 2.61
C PHE A 143 1.47 16.89 1.24
N ALA A 144 1.82 15.63 1.23
CA ALA A 144 2.09 14.87 0.01
C ALA A 144 1.20 13.64 -0.09
N SER A 145 0.72 13.33 -1.29
CA SER A 145 0.02 12.09 -1.55
C SER A 145 0.48 11.45 -2.87
N ALA A 146 0.53 10.13 -2.88
CA ALA A 146 0.80 9.33 -4.06
C ALA A 146 -0.27 8.25 -4.24
N ARG A 147 -0.69 7.99 -5.48
CA ARG A 147 -1.79 7.05 -5.78
C ARG A 147 -1.34 5.60 -5.87
N SER A 148 -0.05 5.35 -6.01
CA SER A 148 0.55 4.01 -6.09
C SER A 148 1.94 4.05 -5.48
N GLY A 149 2.67 2.92 -5.47
CA GLY A 149 4.03 2.90 -4.96
C GLY A 149 4.92 3.95 -5.66
N ALA A 150 5.38 4.93 -4.89
CA ALA A 150 6.11 6.10 -5.38
C ALA A 150 7.62 5.96 -5.12
N ALA A 151 8.26 4.95 -5.71
CA ALA A 151 9.71 4.81 -5.62
C ALA A 151 10.41 6.04 -6.21
N ARG A 152 11.12 6.79 -5.37
CA ARG A 152 11.90 7.97 -5.78
C ARG A 152 13.13 7.54 -6.58
N ARG A 153 13.39 8.21 -7.70
CA ARG A 153 14.59 8.06 -8.51
C ARG A 153 15.29 9.40 -8.64
N ARG A 154 16.54 9.48 -8.24
CA ARG A 154 17.38 10.67 -8.49
C ARG A 154 17.77 10.68 -9.97
N LEU A 155 17.75 11.83 -10.59
CA LEU A 155 18.36 12.01 -11.89
C LEU A 155 19.89 11.99 -11.71
N ASN A 156 20.57 11.24 -12.56
CA ASN A 156 22.02 11.28 -12.57
C ASN A 156 22.46 12.62 -13.20
N PRO A 157 23.27 13.44 -12.52
CA PRO A 157 23.70 14.73 -13.06
C PRO A 157 24.64 14.63 -14.29
N LEU A 158 24.90 13.40 -14.78
CA LEU A 158 25.82 13.14 -15.89
C LEU A 158 25.13 12.71 -17.21
N LEU A 159 23.84 12.96 -17.37
CA LEU A 159 23.13 12.75 -18.63
C LEU A 159 22.66 14.07 -19.21
#